data_48d401d91908e1ba452df06c5a3f24cc
#
_entry.id   48d401d91908e1ba452df06c5a3f24cc
#
_cell.length_a   1.000
_cell.length_b   1.000
_cell.length_c   1.000
_cell.angle_alpha   90.00
_cell.angle_beta   90.00
_cell.angle_gamma   90.00
#
_symmetry.space_group_name_H-M   'P 1'
#
loop_
_entity.id
_entity.type
_entity.pdbx_description
1 polymer ?
#
loop_
_entity_poly.entity_id
_entity_poly.type
_entity_poly.pdbx_seq_one_letter_code
_entity_poly.pdbx_strand_id
1 'polypeptide(L)'
;MSDQDTQQPAPEGPEQLSHLKVTEAKTWAAGVPGVMAAVKDVFAEAGAVRGLKGLSKMNQKGGFDCSSCAWPDEDGDRSPIAAYCENGAKALAEEATKKKLTADFFARYSVNDLAALSDMELGKKGRIAFPVYLPKGGTHFLPISYEEGYQKVAETLNGLTSPDEGAFYTSGRLSNEASFMYQLFVREFGTNNMPDCSNMCHESSGVALLETIGFGKGSVTLEDFSHTELIVMMGINPATNMPRMLDNLQKAKDNGAKIIAINPLKEAGLIGFNNPQQVKGVVDSLLNRPATKMADLYLQVKINGDMAVLQAIEKLLFEADAANPGTVFDAAFIEKNTVGYDGLKTHLAEQSLEVLAAAAGIPVEQLREAAELITGRKKIIVCWAMGITQQKNGVDTIKEIVNLILLKGSLGKPGAG
;
A
#
# COMPACT_ATOMS: atom_id res chain seq x y z
N MET A 1 20.77 -41.57 3.03
CA MET A 1 21.83 -40.65 3.51
C MET A 1 21.09 -39.35 3.77
N SER A 2 20.91 -38.98 5.02
CA SER A 2 20.12 -37.85 5.46
C SER A 2 20.86 -36.55 5.14
N ASP A 3 20.29 -35.73 4.29
CA ASP A 3 20.66 -34.31 4.13
C ASP A 3 20.36 -33.61 5.47
N GLN A 4 21.39 -33.40 6.24
CA GLN A 4 21.35 -32.41 7.30
C GLN A 4 21.48 -31.05 6.64
N ASP A 5 20.30 -30.43 6.33
CA ASP A 5 20.20 -29.01 6.10
C ASP A 5 20.75 -28.29 7.33
N THR A 6 21.99 -27.82 7.23
CA THR A 6 22.53 -26.86 8.18
C THR A 6 21.84 -25.51 7.91
N GLN A 7 20.57 -25.40 8.31
CA GLN A 7 19.92 -24.10 8.39
C GLN A 7 20.71 -23.25 9.37
N GLN A 8 21.37 -22.22 8.87
CA GLN A 8 21.89 -21.17 9.75
C GLN A 8 20.71 -20.63 10.58
N PRO A 9 20.88 -20.46 11.89
CA PRO A 9 19.83 -19.88 12.71
C PRO A 9 19.41 -18.53 12.14
N ALA A 10 18.09 -18.27 12.12
CA ALA A 10 17.57 -16.99 11.67
C ALA A 10 18.23 -15.85 12.47
N PRO A 11 18.56 -14.72 11.80
CA PRO A 11 19.19 -13.60 12.49
C PRO A 11 18.30 -13.08 13.62
N GLU A 12 18.88 -12.80 14.77
CA GLU A 12 18.15 -12.41 15.99
C GLU A 12 17.63 -10.96 15.99
N GLY A 13 18.04 -10.13 15.01
CA GLY A 13 17.61 -8.73 14.95
C GLY A 13 17.89 -8.03 13.61
N PRO A 14 17.27 -6.86 13.37
CA PRO A 14 17.39 -6.12 12.11
C PRO A 14 18.84 -5.65 11.83
N GLU A 15 19.67 -5.48 12.83
CA GLU A 15 21.07 -5.09 12.64
C GLU A 15 21.88 -6.20 11.94
N GLN A 16 21.58 -7.47 12.20
CA GLN A 16 22.24 -8.60 11.56
C GLN A 16 21.84 -8.76 10.10
N LEU A 17 20.60 -8.35 9.76
CA LEU A 17 20.07 -8.44 8.39
C LEU A 17 20.49 -7.27 7.50
N SER A 18 20.59 -6.07 8.09
CA SER A 18 20.70 -4.82 7.30
C SER A 18 21.81 -3.89 7.75
N HIS A 19 22.51 -4.21 8.83
CA HIS A 19 23.46 -3.31 9.52
C HIS A 19 22.85 -1.96 9.93
N LEU A 20 21.52 -1.89 10.04
CA LEU A 20 20.80 -0.72 10.51
C LEU A 20 20.74 -0.72 12.04
N LYS A 21 20.82 0.46 12.63
CA LYS A 21 20.62 0.65 14.07
C LYS A 21 19.16 0.94 14.36
N VAL A 22 18.62 0.32 15.38
CA VAL A 22 17.30 0.69 15.92
C VAL A 22 17.40 2.09 16.53
N THR A 23 16.48 2.97 16.15
CA THR A 23 16.38 4.34 16.64
C THR A 23 15.02 4.55 17.29
N GLU A 24 14.83 5.69 17.94
CA GLU A 24 13.51 6.09 18.43
C GLU A 24 12.49 6.21 17.29
N ALA A 25 11.24 5.86 17.58
CA ALA A 25 10.15 5.97 16.62
C ALA A 25 9.92 7.42 16.19
N LYS A 26 9.84 7.67 14.91
CA LYS A 26 9.54 8.99 14.37
C LYS A 26 8.06 9.33 14.57
N THR A 27 7.79 10.60 14.85
CA THR A 27 6.44 11.14 15.07
C THR A 27 5.91 11.95 13.88
N TRP A 28 6.68 12.06 12.80
CA TRP A 28 6.27 12.72 11.55
C TRP A 28 7.06 12.19 10.36
N ALA A 29 6.46 12.38 9.17
CA ALA A 29 7.01 11.95 7.89
C ALA A 29 7.44 13.13 7.01
N ALA A 30 8.28 12.86 6.02
CA ALA A 30 8.80 13.73 4.97
C ALA A 30 9.70 14.87 5.46
N GLY A 31 9.34 16.13 5.20
CA GLY A 31 10.16 17.31 5.53
C GLY A 31 11.50 17.38 4.80
N VAL A 32 12.40 18.20 5.29
CA VAL A 32 13.75 18.37 4.71
C VAL A 32 14.57 17.07 4.69
N PRO A 33 14.52 16.20 5.73
CA PRO A 33 15.24 14.93 5.69
C PRO A 33 14.83 14.03 4.51
N GLY A 34 13.53 13.96 4.15
CA GLY A 34 13.07 13.20 2.99
C GLY A 34 13.57 13.77 1.66
N VAL A 35 13.57 15.10 1.53
CA VAL A 35 14.14 15.78 0.35
C VAL A 35 15.64 15.49 0.22
N MET A 36 16.39 15.58 1.31
CA MET A 36 17.84 15.32 1.30
C MET A 36 18.16 13.86 0.98
N ALA A 37 17.38 12.91 1.49
CA ALA A 37 17.52 11.50 1.15
C ALA A 37 17.28 11.25 -0.35
N ALA A 38 16.20 11.82 -0.92
CA ALA A 38 15.90 11.74 -2.34
C ALA A 38 17.04 12.31 -3.22
N VAL A 39 17.53 13.50 -2.89
CA VAL A 39 18.63 14.16 -3.62
C VAL A 39 19.90 13.32 -3.57
N LYS A 40 20.27 12.83 -2.39
CA LYS A 40 21.45 11.98 -2.20
C LYS A 40 21.39 10.73 -3.05
N ASP A 41 20.28 10.01 -3.03
CA ASP A 41 20.12 8.76 -3.80
C ASP A 41 20.12 9.02 -5.31
N VAL A 42 19.43 10.07 -5.78
CA VAL A 42 19.40 10.45 -7.19
C VAL A 42 20.81 10.78 -7.69
N PHE A 43 21.58 11.54 -6.96
CA PHE A 43 22.95 11.87 -7.37
C PHE A 43 23.91 10.69 -7.33
N ALA A 44 23.75 9.82 -6.33
CA ALA A 44 24.61 8.63 -6.17
C ALA A 44 24.38 7.58 -7.26
N GLU A 45 23.13 7.37 -7.70
CA GLU A 45 22.78 6.32 -8.64
C GLU A 45 22.67 6.83 -10.09
N ALA A 46 21.86 7.86 -10.34
CA ALA A 46 21.63 8.36 -11.71
C ALA A 46 22.63 9.45 -12.14
N GLY A 47 23.27 10.11 -11.18
CA GLY A 47 24.09 11.30 -11.40
C GLY A 47 23.25 12.56 -11.62
N ALA A 48 23.86 13.75 -11.48
CA ALA A 48 23.15 15.02 -11.44
C ALA A 48 22.30 15.27 -12.70
N VAL A 49 22.92 15.19 -13.89
CA VAL A 49 22.24 15.57 -15.16
C VAL A 49 21.08 14.63 -15.47
N ARG A 50 21.31 13.31 -15.43
CA ARG A 50 20.29 12.31 -15.74
C ARG A 50 19.20 12.30 -14.68
N GLY A 51 19.57 12.37 -13.39
CA GLY A 51 18.65 12.38 -12.29
C GLY A 51 17.72 13.60 -12.32
N LEU A 52 18.25 14.82 -12.48
CA LEU A 52 17.43 16.03 -12.56
C LEU A 52 16.52 16.03 -13.79
N LYS A 53 17.01 15.56 -14.95
CA LYS A 53 16.18 15.43 -16.15
C LYS A 53 15.05 14.43 -15.93
N GLY A 54 15.29 13.30 -15.27
CA GLY A 54 14.26 12.32 -14.94
C GLY A 54 13.23 12.89 -13.97
N LEU A 55 13.67 13.48 -12.87
CA LEU A 55 12.77 14.10 -11.86
C LEU A 55 11.88 15.21 -12.47
N SER A 56 12.41 16.00 -13.42
CA SER A 56 11.63 17.06 -14.09
C SER A 56 10.56 16.52 -15.05
N LYS A 57 10.57 15.22 -15.35
CA LYS A 57 9.60 14.57 -16.25
C LYS A 57 8.67 13.59 -15.54
N MET A 58 9.02 13.14 -14.35
CA MET A 58 8.22 12.17 -13.60
C MET A 58 6.93 12.79 -13.11
N ASN A 59 5.80 12.15 -13.41
CA ASN A 59 4.43 12.59 -13.09
C ASN A 59 4.10 13.99 -13.68
N GLN A 60 4.74 14.37 -14.77
CA GLN A 60 4.53 15.63 -15.44
C GLN A 60 3.80 15.43 -16.77
N LYS A 61 3.08 16.46 -17.23
CA LYS A 61 2.46 16.46 -18.57
C LYS A 61 3.53 16.27 -19.65
N GLY A 62 3.33 15.26 -20.49
CA GLY A 62 4.32 14.89 -21.52
C GLY A 62 5.60 14.25 -20.98
N GLY A 63 5.55 13.77 -19.75
CA GLY A 63 6.60 12.98 -19.12
C GLY A 63 6.22 11.50 -19.02
N PHE A 64 6.52 10.88 -17.87
CA PHE A 64 6.22 9.48 -17.57
C PHE A 64 5.71 9.35 -16.13
N ASP A 65 4.90 8.31 -15.88
CA ASP A 65 4.37 8.03 -14.54
C ASP A 65 5.43 7.33 -13.69
N CYS A 66 5.40 7.63 -12.38
CA CYS A 66 6.31 7.01 -11.42
C CYS A 66 6.07 5.51 -11.32
N SER A 67 7.13 4.72 -11.45
CA SER A 67 7.09 3.26 -11.34
C SER A 67 7.03 2.72 -9.89
N SER A 68 6.98 3.60 -8.87
CA SER A 68 7.00 3.17 -7.46
C SER A 68 5.63 2.66 -6.99
N CYS A 69 4.81 3.49 -6.34
CA CYS A 69 3.60 3.05 -5.66
C CYS A 69 2.32 3.13 -6.51
N ALA A 70 2.39 3.58 -7.75
CA ALA A 70 1.24 3.79 -8.64
C ALA A 70 0.11 4.68 -8.05
N TRP A 71 0.43 5.58 -7.09
CA TRP A 71 -0.54 6.59 -6.66
C TRP A 71 -0.90 7.47 -7.84
N PRO A 72 -2.21 7.64 -8.16
CA PRO A 72 -2.62 8.33 -9.38
C PRO A 72 -2.28 9.83 -9.35
N ASP A 73 -2.34 10.45 -10.51
CA ASP A 73 -2.29 11.90 -10.68
C ASP A 73 -3.71 12.47 -10.80
N GLU A 74 -3.88 13.73 -10.43
CA GLU A 74 -5.13 14.45 -10.61
C GLU A 74 -5.42 14.64 -12.12
N ASP A 75 -6.66 14.41 -12.53
CA ASP A 75 -7.10 14.69 -13.91
C ASP A 75 -7.07 16.19 -14.15
N GLY A 76 -6.28 16.63 -15.11
CA GLY A 76 -6.23 18.05 -15.55
C GLY A 76 -5.13 18.88 -14.92
N ASP A 77 -5.11 19.11 -13.63
CA ASP A 77 -4.14 19.97 -12.94
C ASP A 77 -3.03 19.13 -12.24
N ARG A 78 -2.03 18.74 -13.01
CA ARG A 78 -0.81 18.18 -12.44
C ARG A 78 0.04 19.29 -11.80
N SER A 79 0.67 19.00 -10.66
CA SER A 79 1.63 19.92 -10.07
C SER A 79 2.68 20.32 -11.12
N PRO A 80 2.92 21.62 -11.31
CA PRO A 80 3.87 22.09 -12.32
C PRO A 80 5.32 21.76 -11.98
N ILE A 81 5.62 21.41 -10.72
CA ILE A 81 6.98 21.17 -10.24
C ILE A 81 6.98 20.01 -9.26
N ALA A 82 7.91 19.06 -9.42
CA ALA A 82 8.29 18.07 -8.41
C ALA A 82 7.12 17.21 -7.87
N ALA A 83 6.26 16.69 -8.74
CA ALA A 83 5.16 15.78 -8.34
C ALA A 83 5.65 14.36 -8.00
N TYR A 84 6.64 14.25 -7.11
CA TYR A 84 7.23 12.99 -6.69
C TYR A 84 7.53 12.99 -5.18
N CYS A 85 7.62 11.79 -4.63
CA CYS A 85 8.06 11.56 -3.25
C CYS A 85 9.48 10.99 -3.20
N GLU A 86 10.02 10.77 -2.01
CA GLU A 86 11.32 10.13 -1.80
C GLU A 86 11.40 8.75 -2.47
N ASN A 87 10.37 7.90 -2.31
CA ASN A 87 10.35 6.57 -2.92
C ASN A 87 10.38 6.63 -4.45
N GLY A 88 9.61 7.55 -5.06
CA GLY A 88 9.63 7.75 -6.51
C GLY A 88 10.98 8.25 -7.02
N ALA A 89 11.61 9.16 -6.30
CA ALA A 89 12.94 9.64 -6.64
C ALA A 89 14.00 8.53 -6.56
N LYS A 90 13.93 7.66 -5.54
CA LYS A 90 14.80 6.48 -5.42
C LYS A 90 14.55 5.48 -6.53
N ALA A 91 13.30 5.15 -6.83
CA ALA A 91 12.96 4.23 -7.92
C ALA A 91 13.50 4.72 -9.28
N LEU A 92 13.32 6.00 -9.59
CA LEU A 92 13.90 6.63 -10.78
C LEU A 92 15.43 6.52 -10.78
N ALA A 93 16.06 6.80 -9.63
CA ALA A 93 17.53 6.76 -9.53
C ALA A 93 18.09 5.37 -9.80
N GLU A 94 17.46 4.33 -9.28
CA GLU A 94 17.83 2.93 -9.49
C GLU A 94 17.61 2.49 -10.95
N GLU A 95 16.51 2.88 -11.58
CA GLU A 95 16.24 2.56 -12.98
C GLU A 95 17.17 3.33 -13.93
N ALA A 96 17.54 4.56 -13.59
CA ALA A 96 18.42 5.41 -14.40
C ALA A 96 19.93 5.20 -14.08
N THR A 97 20.29 4.28 -13.20
CA THR A 97 21.69 4.03 -12.81
C THR A 97 22.55 3.62 -14.01
N LYS A 98 23.83 4.01 -13.96
CA LYS A 98 24.84 3.55 -14.93
C LYS A 98 25.56 2.29 -14.48
N LYS A 99 25.35 1.87 -13.24
CA LYS A 99 26.00 0.68 -12.69
C LYS A 99 25.42 -0.57 -13.35
N LYS A 100 26.31 -1.40 -13.90
CA LYS A 100 25.95 -2.67 -14.54
C LYS A 100 26.78 -3.79 -13.94
N LEU A 101 26.15 -4.92 -13.71
CA LEU A 101 26.85 -6.15 -13.39
C LEU A 101 27.46 -6.72 -14.67
N THR A 102 28.79 -6.88 -14.67
CA THR A 102 29.56 -7.39 -15.81
C THR A 102 29.84 -8.88 -15.68
N ALA A 103 30.34 -9.52 -16.74
CA ALA A 103 30.80 -10.91 -16.69
C ALA A 103 31.89 -11.11 -15.60
N ASP A 104 32.83 -10.14 -15.49
CA ASP A 104 33.88 -10.17 -14.46
C ASP A 104 33.31 -10.10 -13.03
N PHE A 105 32.18 -9.40 -12.82
CA PHE A 105 31.50 -9.39 -11.54
C PHE A 105 31.04 -10.81 -11.16
N PHE A 106 30.35 -11.51 -12.06
CA PHE A 106 29.86 -12.85 -11.83
C PHE A 106 30.98 -13.90 -11.75
N ALA A 107 32.12 -13.66 -12.43
CA ALA A 107 33.30 -14.51 -12.29
C ALA A 107 34.02 -14.34 -10.93
N ARG A 108 33.89 -13.15 -10.32
CA ARG A 108 34.56 -12.83 -9.04
C ARG A 108 33.75 -13.26 -7.83
N TYR A 109 32.42 -13.07 -7.87
CA TYR A 109 31.55 -13.28 -6.71
C TYR A 109 30.79 -14.59 -6.86
N SER A 110 31.03 -15.52 -5.95
CA SER A 110 30.22 -16.74 -5.85
C SER A 110 28.81 -16.45 -5.34
N VAL A 111 27.90 -17.41 -5.50
CA VAL A 111 26.54 -17.35 -4.92
C VAL A 111 26.60 -17.12 -3.41
N ASN A 112 27.56 -17.78 -2.73
CA ASN A 112 27.72 -17.63 -1.28
C ASN A 112 28.20 -16.21 -0.90
N ASP A 113 29.11 -15.60 -1.71
CA ASP A 113 29.53 -14.22 -1.47
C ASP A 113 28.36 -13.24 -1.65
N LEU A 114 27.50 -13.49 -2.63
CA LEU A 114 26.32 -12.66 -2.87
C LEU A 114 25.26 -12.88 -1.79
N ALA A 115 25.06 -14.10 -1.32
CA ALA A 115 24.12 -14.43 -0.26
C ALA A 115 24.51 -13.84 1.11
N ALA A 116 25.77 -13.51 1.30
CA ALA A 116 26.25 -12.84 2.51
C ALA A 116 25.98 -11.31 2.53
N LEU A 117 25.51 -10.74 1.41
CA LEU A 117 25.16 -9.34 1.31
C LEU A 117 23.67 -9.12 1.62
N SER A 118 23.35 -7.96 2.20
CA SER A 118 21.97 -7.54 2.36
C SER A 118 21.34 -7.18 1.00
N ASP A 119 20.01 -7.23 0.90
CA ASP A 119 19.27 -6.86 -0.31
C ASP A 119 19.60 -5.44 -0.79
N MET A 120 19.81 -4.51 0.16
CA MET A 120 20.23 -3.15 -0.16
C MET A 120 21.63 -3.09 -0.78
N GLU A 121 22.57 -3.86 -0.26
CA GLU A 121 23.93 -3.93 -0.80
C GLU A 121 23.93 -4.57 -2.18
N LEU A 122 23.16 -5.63 -2.40
CA LEU A 122 22.97 -6.25 -3.71
C LEU A 122 22.41 -5.25 -4.72
N GLY A 123 21.34 -4.53 -4.37
CA GLY A 123 20.73 -3.51 -5.22
C GLY A 123 21.73 -2.42 -5.64
N LYS A 124 22.63 -2.02 -4.74
CA LYS A 124 23.68 -0.99 -5.01
C LYS A 124 24.82 -1.47 -5.90
N LYS A 125 24.97 -2.77 -6.15
CA LYS A 125 25.99 -3.30 -7.09
C LYS A 125 25.69 -2.88 -8.54
N GLY A 126 24.42 -2.76 -8.91
CA GLY A 126 23.99 -2.34 -10.23
C GLY A 126 22.94 -3.27 -10.85
N ARG A 127 22.63 -3.02 -12.13
CA ARG A 127 21.61 -3.75 -12.88
C ARG A 127 22.22 -4.93 -13.62
N ILE A 128 21.51 -6.06 -13.65
CA ILE A 128 21.83 -7.21 -14.52
C ILE A 128 21.58 -6.77 -15.96
N ALA A 129 22.62 -6.81 -16.79
CA ALA A 129 22.59 -6.26 -18.15
C ALA A 129 22.46 -7.31 -19.25
N PHE A 130 22.52 -8.60 -18.91
CA PHE A 130 22.43 -9.75 -19.80
C PHE A 130 21.96 -10.99 -19.03
N PRO A 131 21.45 -12.03 -19.70
CA PRO A 131 21.06 -13.26 -19.05
C PRO A 131 22.22 -13.95 -18.35
N VAL A 132 21.96 -14.46 -17.16
CA VAL A 132 22.92 -15.28 -16.40
C VAL A 132 22.24 -16.57 -15.96
N TYR A 133 23.00 -17.65 -15.91
CA TYR A 133 22.55 -18.98 -15.55
C TYR A 133 23.44 -19.57 -14.46
N LEU A 134 22.82 -20.18 -13.45
CA LEU A 134 23.53 -20.98 -12.44
C LEU A 134 23.37 -22.46 -12.77
N PRO A 135 24.44 -23.14 -13.23
CA PRO A 135 24.39 -24.58 -13.44
C PRO A 135 24.09 -25.34 -12.14
N LYS A 136 23.44 -26.50 -12.22
CA LYS A 136 23.23 -27.37 -11.06
C LYS A 136 24.59 -27.71 -10.42
N GLY A 137 24.73 -27.40 -9.13
CA GLY A 137 25.98 -27.57 -8.37
C GLY A 137 27.05 -26.51 -8.69
N GLY A 138 26.76 -25.53 -9.53
CA GLY A 138 27.66 -24.40 -9.80
C GLY A 138 27.74 -23.44 -8.63
N THR A 139 28.89 -22.78 -8.49
CA THR A 139 29.15 -21.79 -7.44
C THR A 139 29.09 -20.34 -7.96
N HIS A 140 29.07 -20.14 -9.26
CA HIS A 140 29.05 -18.83 -9.91
C HIS A 140 28.00 -18.78 -11.01
N PHE A 141 27.38 -17.62 -11.17
CA PHE A 141 26.51 -17.37 -12.33
C PHE A 141 27.37 -17.22 -13.60
N LEU A 142 26.95 -17.88 -14.66
CA LEU A 142 27.61 -17.83 -15.98
C LEU A 142 26.78 -16.97 -16.93
N PRO A 143 27.40 -16.02 -17.65
CA PRO A 143 26.73 -15.32 -18.74
C PRO A 143 26.29 -16.30 -19.82
N ILE A 144 25.08 -16.13 -20.33
CA ILE A 144 24.55 -16.88 -21.47
C ILE A 144 23.92 -15.91 -22.50
N SER A 145 23.72 -16.37 -23.72
CA SER A 145 22.93 -15.59 -24.69
C SER A 145 21.43 -15.64 -24.38
N TYR A 146 20.66 -14.73 -24.96
CA TYR A 146 19.18 -14.78 -24.86
C TYR A 146 18.63 -16.05 -25.50
N GLU A 147 19.20 -16.48 -26.63
CA GLU A 147 18.83 -17.70 -27.33
C GLU A 147 19.01 -18.94 -26.47
N GLU A 148 20.17 -19.06 -25.80
CA GLU A 148 20.43 -20.14 -24.84
C GLU A 148 19.46 -20.07 -23.65
N GLY A 149 19.15 -18.88 -23.16
CA GLY A 149 18.18 -18.67 -22.11
C GLY A 149 16.77 -19.14 -22.52
N TYR A 150 16.30 -18.73 -23.68
CA TYR A 150 15.01 -19.14 -24.23
C TYR A 150 14.94 -20.64 -24.49
N GLN A 151 16.02 -21.22 -25.02
CA GLN A 151 16.08 -22.67 -25.24
C GLN A 151 15.94 -23.45 -23.92
N LYS A 152 16.66 -23.05 -22.87
CA LYS A 152 16.56 -23.68 -21.54
C LYS A 152 15.16 -23.59 -20.94
N VAL A 153 14.50 -22.43 -21.07
CA VAL A 153 13.12 -22.26 -20.64
C VAL A 153 12.18 -23.16 -21.43
N ALA A 154 12.30 -23.17 -22.76
CA ALA A 154 11.46 -24.00 -23.63
C ALA A 154 11.64 -25.50 -23.37
N GLU A 155 12.88 -25.98 -23.22
CA GLU A 155 13.20 -27.36 -22.87
C GLU A 155 12.56 -27.75 -21.51
N THR A 156 12.66 -26.86 -20.52
CA THR A 156 12.07 -27.11 -19.20
C THR A 156 10.55 -27.18 -19.27
N LEU A 157 9.90 -26.24 -19.94
CA LEU A 157 8.44 -26.19 -20.05
C LEU A 157 7.91 -27.37 -20.89
N ASN A 158 8.57 -27.72 -22.01
CA ASN A 158 8.18 -28.86 -22.85
C ASN A 158 8.46 -30.20 -22.18
N GLY A 159 9.33 -30.25 -21.18
CA GLY A 159 9.62 -31.43 -20.39
C GLY A 159 8.60 -31.74 -19.29
N LEU A 160 7.64 -30.84 -19.03
CA LEU A 160 6.59 -31.06 -18.04
C LEU A 160 5.59 -32.09 -18.54
N THR A 161 5.01 -32.87 -17.62
CA THR A 161 4.01 -33.88 -17.93
C THR A 161 2.66 -33.23 -18.26
N SER A 162 2.36 -32.08 -17.64
CA SER A 162 1.18 -31.28 -17.90
C SER A 162 1.55 -29.79 -17.85
N PRO A 163 0.94 -28.93 -18.70
CA PRO A 163 1.11 -27.49 -18.60
C PRO A 163 0.74 -26.92 -17.23
N ASP A 164 -0.14 -27.58 -16.48
CA ASP A 164 -0.58 -27.16 -15.14
C ASP A 164 0.47 -27.38 -14.03
N GLU A 165 1.59 -28.06 -14.34
CA GLU A 165 2.77 -28.08 -13.45
C GLU A 165 3.54 -26.76 -13.49
N GLY A 166 3.30 -25.90 -14.47
CA GLY A 166 3.86 -24.58 -14.60
C GLY A 166 3.03 -23.52 -13.86
N ALA A 167 3.68 -22.60 -13.15
CA ALA A 167 3.05 -21.40 -12.59
C ALA A 167 3.76 -20.15 -13.13
N PHE A 168 2.99 -19.16 -13.58
CA PHE A 168 3.49 -17.97 -14.28
C PHE A 168 3.12 -16.72 -13.52
N TYR A 169 4.04 -16.24 -12.67
CA TYR A 169 3.82 -15.07 -11.83
C TYR A 169 4.21 -13.77 -12.52
N THR A 170 3.44 -12.73 -12.30
CA THR A 170 3.76 -11.36 -12.68
C THR A 170 3.40 -10.38 -11.57
N SER A 171 4.07 -9.23 -11.53
CA SER A 171 3.77 -8.14 -10.61
C SER A 171 3.04 -7.00 -11.31
N GLY A 172 2.39 -6.12 -10.55
CA GLY A 172 1.69 -4.92 -11.06
C GLY A 172 2.61 -3.86 -11.68
N ARG A 173 3.92 -4.09 -11.72
CA ARG A 173 4.89 -3.18 -12.38
C ARG A 173 5.18 -3.53 -13.83
N LEU A 174 4.60 -4.61 -14.34
CA LEU A 174 4.69 -4.98 -15.74
C LEU A 174 3.81 -4.03 -16.56
N SER A 175 4.29 -3.61 -17.75
CA SER A 175 3.45 -2.78 -18.63
C SER A 175 2.24 -3.58 -19.14
N ASN A 176 1.17 -2.89 -19.54
CA ASN A 176 -0.04 -3.52 -20.06
C ASN A 176 0.26 -4.39 -21.29
N GLU A 177 1.11 -3.92 -22.18
CA GLU A 177 1.53 -4.65 -23.40
C GLU A 177 2.29 -5.93 -23.03
N ALA A 178 3.23 -5.85 -22.08
CA ALA A 178 3.99 -7.01 -21.62
C ALA A 178 3.09 -8.00 -20.87
N SER A 179 2.13 -7.52 -20.07
CA SER A 179 1.14 -8.36 -19.37
C SER A 179 0.25 -9.09 -20.36
N PHE A 180 -0.21 -8.43 -21.41
CA PHE A 180 -0.97 -9.05 -22.49
C PHE A 180 -0.20 -10.16 -23.20
N MET A 181 1.04 -9.87 -23.62
CA MET A 181 1.92 -10.84 -24.28
C MET A 181 2.25 -12.01 -23.38
N TYR A 182 2.47 -11.77 -22.09
CA TYR A 182 2.71 -12.81 -21.10
C TYR A 182 1.50 -13.72 -20.93
N GLN A 183 0.29 -13.15 -20.80
CA GLN A 183 -0.94 -13.93 -20.74
C GLN A 183 -1.16 -14.77 -22.01
N LEU A 184 -0.92 -14.18 -23.20
CA LEU A 184 -1.03 -14.89 -24.47
C LEU A 184 -0.09 -16.10 -24.52
N PHE A 185 1.18 -15.90 -24.12
CA PHE A 185 2.16 -16.98 -24.03
C PHE A 185 1.71 -18.12 -23.10
N VAL A 186 1.22 -17.79 -21.90
CA VAL A 186 0.77 -18.79 -20.92
C VAL A 186 -0.45 -19.56 -21.40
N ARG A 187 -1.39 -18.89 -22.08
CA ARG A 187 -2.57 -19.54 -22.66
C ARG A 187 -2.21 -20.42 -23.85
N GLU A 188 -1.28 -20.02 -24.68
CA GLU A 188 -0.74 -20.84 -25.77
C GLU A 188 0.01 -22.07 -25.23
N PHE A 189 0.74 -21.90 -24.10
CA PHE A 189 1.36 -23.02 -23.40
C PHE A 189 0.33 -24.02 -22.86
N GLY A 190 -0.90 -23.59 -22.57
CA GLY A 190 -2.04 -24.46 -22.24
C GLY A 190 -2.43 -24.48 -20.76
N THR A 191 -2.11 -23.45 -19.98
CA THR A 191 -2.53 -23.33 -18.57
C THR A 191 -3.12 -21.97 -18.25
N ASN A 192 -3.87 -21.89 -17.16
CA ASN A 192 -4.35 -20.67 -16.52
C ASN A 192 -3.68 -20.39 -15.16
N ASN A 193 -2.60 -21.09 -14.84
CA ASN A 193 -1.86 -20.89 -13.59
C ASN A 193 -1.06 -19.58 -13.64
N MET A 194 -1.77 -18.46 -13.56
CA MET A 194 -1.22 -17.11 -13.63
C MET A 194 -1.49 -16.35 -12.32
N PRO A 195 -0.87 -16.74 -11.19
CA PRO A 195 -0.96 -15.94 -9.98
C PRO A 195 -0.29 -14.59 -10.21
N ASP A 196 -0.87 -13.53 -9.64
CA ASP A 196 -0.31 -12.20 -9.70
C ASP A 196 -0.29 -11.53 -8.31
N CYS A 197 0.27 -10.32 -8.24
CA CYS A 197 0.33 -9.60 -6.98
C CYS A 197 -1.06 -9.18 -6.47
N SER A 198 -2.05 -8.98 -7.34
CA SER A 198 -3.40 -8.59 -6.95
C SER A 198 -4.10 -9.69 -6.16
N ASN A 199 -3.91 -10.96 -6.54
CA ASN A 199 -4.45 -12.11 -5.81
C ASN A 199 -3.92 -12.15 -4.37
N MET A 200 -2.63 -11.87 -4.16
CA MET A 200 -2.02 -11.89 -2.83
C MET A 200 -2.28 -10.61 -2.03
N CYS A 201 -2.51 -9.49 -2.70
CA CYS A 201 -2.57 -8.16 -2.11
C CYS A 201 -4.01 -7.76 -1.78
N HIS A 202 -4.93 -7.81 -2.75
CA HIS A 202 -6.27 -7.24 -2.66
C HIS A 202 -7.39 -8.16 -3.20
N GLU A 203 -7.18 -9.47 -3.31
CA GLU A 203 -8.24 -10.42 -3.69
C GLU A 203 -9.46 -10.26 -2.79
N SER A 204 -9.24 -10.19 -1.46
CA SER A 204 -10.33 -10.00 -0.49
C SER A 204 -11.08 -8.69 -0.69
N SER A 205 -10.42 -7.61 -1.14
CA SER A 205 -11.10 -6.37 -1.51
C SER A 205 -11.99 -6.57 -2.74
N GLY A 206 -11.45 -7.22 -3.78
CA GLY A 206 -12.20 -7.50 -5.01
C GLY A 206 -13.45 -8.34 -4.75
N VAL A 207 -13.31 -9.42 -3.98
CA VAL A 207 -14.42 -10.32 -3.61
C VAL A 207 -15.48 -9.56 -2.80
N ALA A 208 -15.07 -8.90 -1.71
CA ALA A 208 -16.01 -8.21 -0.84
C ALA A 208 -16.78 -7.10 -1.57
N LEU A 209 -16.09 -6.27 -2.34
CA LEU A 209 -16.70 -5.15 -3.07
C LEU A 209 -17.60 -5.66 -4.21
N LEU A 210 -17.22 -6.73 -4.92
CA LEU A 210 -18.05 -7.32 -5.95
C LEU A 210 -19.37 -7.87 -5.38
N GLU A 211 -19.30 -8.54 -4.22
CA GLU A 211 -20.48 -9.11 -3.55
C GLU A 211 -21.39 -8.05 -2.90
N THR A 212 -20.86 -6.88 -2.56
CA THR A 212 -21.62 -5.84 -1.84
C THR A 212 -22.09 -4.70 -2.73
N ILE A 213 -21.18 -4.11 -3.54
CA ILE A 213 -21.50 -2.94 -4.37
C ILE A 213 -21.45 -3.24 -5.89
N GLY A 214 -21.19 -4.50 -6.26
CA GLY A 214 -21.28 -4.98 -7.65
C GLY A 214 -20.04 -4.73 -8.50
N PHE A 215 -18.96 -4.13 -7.96
CA PHE A 215 -17.69 -3.99 -8.67
C PHE A 215 -16.49 -4.02 -7.71
N GLY A 216 -15.46 -4.76 -8.07
CA GLY A 216 -14.31 -5.05 -7.21
C GLY A 216 -13.22 -3.98 -7.20
N LYS A 217 -13.58 -2.70 -7.15
CA LYS A 217 -12.62 -1.58 -7.19
C LYS A 217 -13.02 -0.45 -6.26
N GLY A 218 -12.05 0.45 -5.94
CA GLY A 218 -12.32 1.68 -5.22
C GLY A 218 -13.34 2.58 -5.95
N SER A 219 -14.15 3.28 -5.19
CA SER A 219 -15.29 4.10 -5.66
C SER A 219 -15.02 5.61 -5.61
N VAL A 220 -13.80 6.04 -5.26
CA VAL A 220 -13.43 7.45 -5.12
C VAL A 220 -12.37 7.87 -6.13
N THR A 221 -12.37 9.15 -6.49
CA THR A 221 -11.31 9.83 -7.24
C THR A 221 -10.39 10.60 -6.30
N LEU A 222 -9.28 11.14 -6.81
CA LEU A 222 -8.42 12.02 -5.99
C LEU A 222 -9.13 13.32 -5.61
N GLU A 223 -10.01 13.82 -6.46
CA GLU A 223 -10.79 15.03 -6.21
C GLU A 223 -11.74 14.87 -5.02
N ASP A 224 -12.28 13.66 -4.80
CA ASP A 224 -13.17 13.37 -3.67
C ASP A 224 -12.51 13.66 -2.32
N PHE A 225 -11.18 13.51 -2.19
CA PHE A 225 -10.46 13.88 -0.97
C PHE A 225 -10.63 15.35 -0.61
N SER A 226 -10.81 16.23 -1.60
CA SER A 226 -11.03 17.67 -1.37
C SER A 226 -12.44 18.01 -0.92
N HIS A 227 -13.38 17.09 -1.06
CA HIS A 227 -14.81 17.28 -0.77
C HIS A 227 -15.32 16.47 0.42
N THR A 228 -14.48 15.62 1.01
CA THR A 228 -14.87 14.77 2.13
C THR A 228 -14.93 15.51 3.45
N GLU A 229 -15.70 15.00 4.39
CA GLU A 229 -15.82 15.52 5.76
C GLU A 229 -15.04 14.67 6.75
N LEU A 230 -14.81 13.39 6.42
CA LEU A 230 -14.11 12.43 7.27
C LEU A 230 -13.39 11.38 6.42
N ILE A 231 -12.17 11.09 6.80
CA ILE A 231 -11.41 9.96 6.24
C ILE A 231 -11.12 8.97 7.36
N VAL A 232 -11.46 7.70 7.13
CA VAL A 232 -11.10 6.59 8.02
C VAL A 232 -9.98 5.79 7.34
N MET A 233 -8.84 5.69 8.01
CA MET A 233 -7.64 5.02 7.52
C MET A 233 -7.45 3.72 8.29
N MET A 234 -7.56 2.56 7.63
CA MET A 234 -7.52 1.25 8.28
C MET A 234 -6.41 0.36 7.72
N GLY A 235 -5.53 -0.13 8.59
CA GLY A 235 -4.48 -1.08 8.17
C GLY A 235 -3.58 -0.56 7.04
N ILE A 236 -3.27 0.74 7.02
CA ILE A 236 -2.56 1.43 5.96
C ILE A 236 -1.45 2.32 6.52
N ASN A 237 -0.29 2.33 5.85
CA ASN A 237 0.81 3.27 6.14
C ASN A 237 1.11 4.12 4.90
N PRO A 238 0.43 5.27 4.73
CA PRO A 238 0.59 6.09 3.53
C PRO A 238 2.01 6.65 3.38
N ALA A 239 2.67 7.04 4.46
CA ALA A 239 4.00 7.63 4.39
C ALA A 239 5.08 6.68 3.83
N THR A 240 4.92 5.38 4.05
CA THR A 240 5.87 4.37 3.57
C THR A 240 5.47 3.83 2.19
N ASN A 241 4.18 3.50 2.02
CA ASN A 241 3.74 2.75 0.84
C ASN A 241 3.20 3.64 -0.28
N MET A 242 2.61 4.81 0.07
CA MET A 242 1.97 5.73 -0.87
C MET A 242 2.21 7.19 -0.46
N PRO A 243 3.49 7.66 -0.39
CA PRO A 243 3.79 8.96 0.23
C PRO A 243 3.06 10.15 -0.39
N ARG A 244 2.73 10.11 -1.69
CA ARG A 244 1.95 11.16 -2.36
C ARG A 244 0.50 11.28 -1.84
N MET A 245 -0.04 10.22 -1.24
CA MET A 245 -1.34 10.27 -0.57
C MET A 245 -1.38 11.28 0.57
N LEU A 246 -0.23 11.53 1.23
CA LEU A 246 -0.15 12.52 2.31
C LEU A 246 -0.53 13.94 1.86
N ASP A 247 -0.27 14.30 0.60
CA ASP A 247 -0.72 15.59 0.03
C ASP A 247 -2.24 15.67 -0.06
N ASN A 248 -2.89 14.59 -0.50
CA ASN A 248 -4.35 14.55 -0.57
C ASN A 248 -4.99 14.57 0.83
N LEU A 249 -4.39 13.86 1.80
CA LEU A 249 -4.81 13.92 3.20
C LEU A 249 -4.63 15.33 3.79
N GLN A 250 -3.52 16.01 3.47
CA GLN A 250 -3.28 17.39 3.90
C GLN A 250 -4.32 18.34 3.28
N LYS A 251 -4.59 18.24 1.98
CA LYS A 251 -5.63 19.04 1.29
C LYS A 251 -7.00 18.83 1.93
N ALA A 252 -7.36 17.57 2.23
CA ALA A 252 -8.62 17.27 2.92
C ALA A 252 -8.70 17.96 4.29
N LYS A 253 -7.63 17.91 5.09
CA LYS A 253 -7.57 18.59 6.39
C LYS A 253 -7.62 20.11 6.27
N ASP A 254 -6.93 20.68 5.30
CA ASP A 254 -6.96 22.12 5.03
C ASP A 254 -8.38 22.58 4.67
N ASN A 255 -9.19 21.70 4.07
CA ASN A 255 -10.62 21.92 3.79
C ASN A 255 -11.55 21.55 4.98
N GLY A 256 -11.00 21.18 6.13
CA GLY A 256 -11.75 20.93 7.37
C GLY A 256 -12.13 19.49 7.65
N ALA A 257 -11.73 18.54 6.80
CA ALA A 257 -11.95 17.11 7.05
C ALA A 257 -11.23 16.62 8.31
N LYS A 258 -11.82 15.62 8.97
CA LYS A 258 -11.22 14.89 10.08
C LYS A 258 -10.62 13.58 9.59
N ILE A 259 -9.65 13.04 10.34
CA ILE A 259 -9.03 11.76 10.01
C ILE A 259 -9.06 10.87 11.27
N ILE A 260 -9.63 9.69 11.14
CA ILE A 260 -9.54 8.59 12.11
C ILE A 260 -8.53 7.58 11.56
N ALA A 261 -7.50 7.26 12.32
CA ALA A 261 -6.54 6.20 11.99
C ALA A 261 -6.79 4.96 12.86
N ILE A 262 -6.93 3.80 12.24
CA ILE A 262 -7.14 2.50 12.89
C ILE A 262 -6.00 1.59 12.44
N ASN A 263 -4.99 1.44 13.30
CA ASN A 263 -3.76 0.72 12.95
C ASN A 263 -3.12 0.10 14.21
N PRO A 264 -2.48 -1.07 14.11
CA PRO A 264 -1.83 -1.68 15.27
C PRO A 264 -0.57 -0.94 15.72
N LEU A 265 0.13 -0.27 14.78
CA LEU A 265 1.30 0.56 15.05
C LEU A 265 1.00 2.04 14.83
N LYS A 266 1.63 2.91 15.63
CA LYS A 266 1.58 4.36 15.43
C LYS A 266 2.53 4.77 14.31
N GLU A 267 2.00 4.85 13.09
CA GLU A 267 2.76 5.19 11.89
C GLU A 267 3.06 6.69 11.82
N ALA A 268 4.32 7.04 11.57
CA ALA A 268 4.79 8.43 11.56
C ALA A 268 3.94 9.35 10.67
N GLY A 269 3.55 8.89 9.47
CA GLY A 269 2.76 9.70 8.53
C GLY A 269 1.29 9.85 8.88
N LEU A 270 0.77 9.02 9.78
CA LEU A 270 -0.57 9.19 10.35
C LEU A 270 -0.56 10.03 11.63
N ILE A 271 0.61 10.19 12.27
CA ILE A 271 0.79 11.07 13.42
C ILE A 271 1.02 12.50 12.95
N GLY A 272 2.03 12.71 12.08
CA GLY A 272 2.41 14.04 11.63
C GLY A 272 3.01 14.05 10.22
N PHE A 273 2.86 15.17 9.53
CA PHE A 273 3.40 15.37 8.19
C PHE A 273 3.98 16.77 8.04
N ASN A 274 5.24 16.84 7.60
CA ASN A 274 5.91 18.06 7.18
C ASN A 274 5.98 18.09 5.67
N ASN A 275 4.98 18.71 5.03
CA ASN A 275 4.87 18.73 3.57
C ASN A 275 6.03 19.52 2.94
N PRO A 276 6.95 18.89 2.20
CA PRO A 276 8.10 19.57 1.60
C PRO A 276 7.72 20.45 0.39
N GLN A 277 6.50 20.35 -0.11
CA GLN A 277 5.99 21.21 -1.19
C GLN A 277 5.33 22.49 -0.66
N GLN A 278 5.16 22.61 0.65
CA GLN A 278 4.62 23.80 1.31
C GLN A 278 5.72 24.53 2.10
N VAL A 279 5.77 25.85 1.97
CA VAL A 279 6.75 26.70 2.71
C VAL A 279 6.67 26.44 4.20
N LYS A 280 5.45 26.31 4.75
CA LYS A 280 5.22 25.99 6.16
C LYS A 280 5.90 24.67 6.56
N GLY A 281 5.70 23.60 5.81
CA GLY A 281 6.28 22.28 6.12
C GLY A 281 7.81 22.27 6.07
N VAL A 282 8.40 22.99 5.12
CA VAL A 282 9.87 23.19 5.04
C VAL A 282 10.39 23.94 6.26
N VAL A 283 9.77 25.08 6.61
CA VAL A 283 10.17 25.92 7.75
C VAL A 283 10.00 25.15 9.08
N ASP A 284 8.88 24.47 9.27
CA ASP A 284 8.61 23.69 10.47
C ASP A 284 9.63 22.54 10.63
N SER A 285 9.98 21.87 9.52
CA SER A 285 11.01 20.83 9.52
C SER A 285 12.41 21.37 9.85
N LEU A 286 12.80 22.53 9.29
CA LEU A 286 14.10 23.17 9.56
C LEU A 286 14.23 23.68 10.99
N LEU A 287 13.15 24.21 11.55
CA LEU A 287 13.12 24.78 12.90
C LEU A 287 12.71 23.74 13.96
N ASN A 288 12.59 22.46 13.57
CA ASN A 288 12.12 21.38 14.44
C ASN A 288 10.81 21.73 15.18
N ARG A 289 9.89 22.39 14.49
CA ARG A 289 8.55 22.71 15.01
C ARG A 289 7.61 21.50 14.87
N PRO A 290 6.51 21.46 15.64
CA PRO A 290 5.52 20.40 15.50
C PRO A 290 5.01 20.28 14.05
N ALA A 291 5.01 19.06 13.52
CA ALA A 291 4.43 18.75 12.22
C ALA A 291 2.91 18.94 12.21
N THR A 292 2.31 19.08 11.04
CA THR A 292 0.86 19.05 10.91
C THR A 292 0.34 17.71 11.42
N LYS A 293 -0.52 17.74 12.45
CA LYS A 293 -1.16 16.54 13.00
C LYS A 293 -2.09 15.94 11.95
N MET A 294 -1.86 14.69 11.57
CA MET A 294 -2.65 14.01 10.53
C MET A 294 -3.91 13.38 11.14
N ALA A 295 -3.81 12.36 11.96
CA ALA A 295 -4.97 11.76 12.60
C ALA A 295 -5.52 12.66 13.72
N ASP A 296 -6.82 12.97 13.68
CA ASP A 296 -7.53 13.62 14.78
C ASP A 296 -7.77 12.63 15.92
N LEU A 297 -8.13 11.38 15.60
CA LEU A 297 -8.25 10.26 16.52
C LEU A 297 -7.40 9.08 16.01
N TYR A 298 -6.67 8.45 16.92
CA TYR A 298 -5.86 7.27 16.62
C TYR A 298 -6.30 6.09 17.49
N LEU A 299 -6.89 5.07 16.86
CA LEU A 299 -7.28 3.81 17.47
C LEU A 299 -6.20 2.77 17.24
N GLN A 300 -5.44 2.43 18.28
CA GLN A 300 -4.38 1.43 18.19
C GLN A 300 -4.96 0.03 18.38
N VAL A 301 -5.53 -0.52 17.31
CA VAL A 301 -6.23 -1.79 17.29
C VAL A 301 -5.30 -2.99 17.47
N LYS A 302 -5.77 -4.07 18.10
CA LYS A 302 -5.12 -5.38 18.02
C LYS A 302 -5.18 -5.91 16.59
N ILE A 303 -4.13 -6.63 16.16
CA ILE A 303 -4.15 -7.32 14.87
C ILE A 303 -5.41 -8.20 14.78
N ASN A 304 -6.15 -8.09 13.69
CA ASN A 304 -7.43 -8.75 13.45
C ASN A 304 -8.60 -8.28 14.35
N GLY A 305 -8.45 -7.15 15.03
CA GLY A 305 -9.53 -6.52 15.81
C GLY A 305 -10.38 -5.53 15.03
N ASP A 306 -10.08 -5.30 13.77
CA ASP A 306 -10.67 -4.26 12.93
C ASP A 306 -12.19 -4.42 12.75
N MET A 307 -12.66 -5.65 12.54
CA MET A 307 -14.11 -5.95 12.46
C MET A 307 -14.83 -5.57 13.76
N ALA A 308 -14.23 -5.89 14.91
CA ALA A 308 -14.83 -5.54 16.20
C ALA A 308 -14.88 -4.02 16.44
N VAL A 309 -13.90 -3.25 15.91
CA VAL A 309 -13.95 -1.78 15.92
C VAL A 309 -15.13 -1.28 15.10
N LEU A 310 -15.32 -1.81 13.88
CA LEU A 310 -16.42 -1.39 13.00
C LEU A 310 -17.78 -1.71 13.62
N GLN A 311 -17.98 -2.94 14.09
CA GLN A 311 -19.22 -3.37 14.73
C GLN A 311 -19.54 -2.56 16.01
N ALA A 312 -18.51 -2.23 16.81
CA ALA A 312 -18.69 -1.37 17.97
C ALA A 312 -19.12 0.05 17.57
N ILE A 313 -18.49 0.62 16.55
CA ILE A 313 -18.88 1.94 16.01
C ILE A 313 -20.31 1.89 15.46
N GLU A 314 -20.63 0.91 14.62
CA GLU A 314 -21.97 0.76 14.03
C GLU A 314 -23.06 0.58 15.10
N LYS A 315 -22.80 -0.26 16.13
CA LYS A 315 -23.71 -0.39 17.28
C LYS A 315 -23.98 0.97 17.93
N LEU A 316 -22.94 1.75 18.20
CA LEU A 316 -23.06 3.09 18.78
C LEU A 316 -23.82 4.07 17.86
N LEU A 317 -23.66 3.95 16.54
CA LEU A 317 -24.42 4.72 15.57
C LEU A 317 -25.92 4.33 15.58
N PHE A 318 -26.25 3.04 15.71
CA PHE A 318 -27.63 2.60 15.86
C PHE A 318 -28.26 3.12 17.16
N GLU A 319 -27.50 3.13 18.26
CA GLU A 319 -27.96 3.70 19.54
C GLU A 319 -28.21 5.22 19.41
N ALA A 320 -27.31 5.94 18.72
CA ALA A 320 -27.43 7.37 18.47
C ALA A 320 -28.64 7.70 17.56
N ASP A 321 -28.87 6.89 16.50
CA ASP A 321 -30.02 7.08 15.62
C ASP A 321 -31.34 6.76 16.32
N ALA A 322 -31.37 5.77 17.20
CA ALA A 322 -32.54 5.46 18.03
C ALA A 322 -32.91 6.61 18.99
N ALA A 323 -31.90 7.32 19.52
CA ALA A 323 -32.10 8.50 20.37
C ALA A 323 -32.58 9.72 19.58
N ASN A 324 -32.13 9.88 18.31
CA ASN A 324 -32.48 11.00 17.42
C ASN A 324 -32.73 10.48 16.01
N PRO A 325 -33.91 9.90 15.73
CA PRO A 325 -34.20 9.22 14.47
C PRO A 325 -33.99 10.10 13.22
N GLY A 326 -33.30 9.54 12.21
CA GLY A 326 -33.03 10.18 10.92
C GLY A 326 -31.91 11.23 10.93
N THR A 327 -31.15 11.34 12.03
CA THR A 327 -30.03 12.28 12.12
C THR A 327 -28.68 11.63 11.82
N VAL A 328 -28.58 10.31 12.02
CA VAL A 328 -27.32 9.56 11.87
C VAL A 328 -27.24 8.87 10.53
N PHE A 329 -28.30 8.15 10.14
CA PHE A 329 -28.35 7.37 8.93
C PHE A 329 -29.05 8.09 7.75
N ASP A 330 -28.72 7.70 6.54
CA ASP A 330 -29.41 8.10 5.31
C ASP A 330 -30.54 7.08 5.02
N ALA A 331 -31.68 7.24 5.69
CA ALA A 331 -32.79 6.30 5.60
C ALA A 331 -33.29 6.12 4.16
N ALA A 332 -33.35 7.18 3.37
CA ALA A 332 -33.79 7.12 1.97
C ALA A 332 -32.80 6.34 1.09
N PHE A 333 -31.50 6.50 1.36
CA PHE A 333 -30.47 5.73 0.66
C PHE A 333 -30.54 4.24 1.05
N ILE A 334 -30.69 3.95 2.33
CA ILE A 334 -30.80 2.58 2.86
C ILE A 334 -31.99 1.86 2.24
N GLU A 335 -33.18 2.47 2.30
CA GLU A 335 -34.41 1.89 1.74
C GLU A 335 -34.30 1.57 0.26
N LYS A 336 -33.68 2.48 -0.50
CA LYS A 336 -33.59 2.36 -1.97
C LYS A 336 -32.48 1.43 -2.43
N ASN A 337 -31.32 1.39 -1.74
CA ASN A 337 -30.08 0.85 -2.27
C ASN A 337 -29.50 -0.31 -1.47
N THR A 338 -30.13 -0.74 -0.37
CA THR A 338 -29.58 -1.80 0.48
C THR A 338 -30.58 -2.90 0.76
N VAL A 339 -30.07 -4.04 1.18
CA VAL A 339 -30.83 -5.17 1.72
C VAL A 339 -30.22 -5.62 3.04
N GLY A 340 -31.02 -6.25 3.93
CA GLY A 340 -30.51 -6.82 5.16
C GLY A 340 -30.34 -5.86 6.33
N TYR A 341 -30.79 -4.61 6.23
CA TYR A 341 -30.67 -3.58 7.27
C TYR A 341 -31.21 -4.04 8.66
N ASP A 342 -32.41 -4.65 8.71
CA ASP A 342 -32.99 -5.13 9.96
C ASP A 342 -32.19 -6.28 10.57
N GLY A 343 -31.63 -7.15 9.75
CA GLY A 343 -30.74 -8.22 10.19
C GLY A 343 -29.46 -7.68 10.84
N LEU A 344 -28.82 -6.72 10.20
CA LEU A 344 -27.64 -6.04 10.75
C LEU A 344 -27.96 -5.35 12.08
N LYS A 345 -29.06 -4.60 12.12
CA LYS A 345 -29.53 -3.92 13.34
C LYS A 345 -29.74 -4.90 14.49
N THR A 346 -30.42 -6.02 14.24
CA THR A 346 -30.67 -7.06 15.23
C THR A 346 -29.37 -7.68 15.71
N HIS A 347 -28.49 -8.06 14.79
CA HIS A 347 -27.19 -8.64 15.12
C HIS A 347 -26.35 -7.72 16.03
N LEU A 348 -26.25 -6.44 15.67
CA LEU A 348 -25.48 -5.48 16.46
C LEU A 348 -26.12 -5.17 17.82
N ALA A 349 -27.46 -5.22 17.93
CA ALA A 349 -28.15 -5.05 19.21
C ALA A 349 -27.78 -6.16 20.22
N GLU A 350 -27.57 -7.38 19.75
CA GLU A 350 -27.21 -8.54 20.58
C GLU A 350 -25.74 -8.52 21.02
N GLN A 351 -24.85 -7.75 20.36
CA GLN A 351 -23.44 -7.66 20.72
C GLN A 351 -23.25 -6.82 22.00
N SER A 352 -22.29 -7.23 22.87
CA SER A 352 -21.84 -6.37 23.98
C SER A 352 -20.74 -5.44 23.49
N LEU A 353 -20.88 -4.15 23.78
CA LEU A 353 -19.87 -3.15 23.45
C LEU A 353 -18.54 -3.44 24.15
N GLU A 354 -18.58 -3.94 25.39
CA GLU A 354 -17.39 -4.30 26.17
C GLU A 354 -16.66 -5.50 25.57
N VAL A 355 -17.40 -6.48 25.04
CA VAL A 355 -16.82 -7.65 24.33
C VAL A 355 -16.15 -7.20 23.04
N LEU A 356 -16.82 -6.36 22.26
CA LEU A 356 -16.24 -5.80 21.02
C LEU A 356 -15.00 -4.94 21.32
N ALA A 357 -15.06 -4.09 22.35
CA ALA A 357 -13.92 -3.27 22.79
C ALA A 357 -12.73 -4.13 23.24
N ALA A 358 -12.97 -5.20 23.99
CA ALA A 358 -11.93 -6.14 24.41
C ALA A 358 -11.31 -6.90 23.22
N ALA A 359 -12.13 -7.32 22.24
CA ALA A 359 -11.67 -7.97 21.02
C ALA A 359 -10.83 -7.01 20.16
N ALA A 360 -11.27 -5.77 20.00
CA ALA A 360 -10.54 -4.71 19.31
C ALA A 360 -9.27 -4.29 20.06
N GLY A 361 -9.23 -4.42 21.39
CA GLY A 361 -8.18 -3.88 22.24
C GLY A 361 -8.24 -2.35 22.37
N ILE A 362 -9.41 -1.77 22.16
CA ILE A 362 -9.67 -0.33 22.21
C ILE A 362 -10.59 -0.02 23.40
N PRO A 363 -10.28 0.99 24.22
CA PRO A 363 -11.19 1.45 25.27
C PRO A 363 -12.54 1.90 24.71
N VAL A 364 -13.63 1.60 25.44
CA VAL A 364 -15.00 1.97 25.02
C VAL A 364 -15.13 3.47 24.75
N GLU A 365 -14.45 4.31 25.54
CA GLU A 365 -14.47 5.77 25.39
C GLU A 365 -13.94 6.22 24.05
N GLN A 366 -12.87 5.58 23.55
CA GLN A 366 -12.31 5.89 22.23
C GLN A 366 -13.22 5.42 21.09
N LEU A 367 -13.93 4.30 21.27
CA LEU A 367 -14.95 3.85 20.31
C LEU A 367 -16.13 4.82 20.25
N ARG A 368 -16.56 5.37 21.42
CA ARG A 368 -17.59 6.42 21.48
C ARG A 368 -17.12 7.71 20.80
N GLU A 369 -15.88 8.15 21.02
CA GLU A 369 -15.29 9.30 20.33
C GLU A 369 -15.28 9.09 18.80
N ALA A 370 -14.95 7.89 18.33
CA ALA A 370 -14.99 7.56 16.91
C ALA A 370 -16.43 7.63 16.34
N ALA A 371 -17.39 7.04 17.06
CA ALA A 371 -18.79 7.09 16.66
C ALA A 371 -19.35 8.52 16.64
N GLU A 372 -19.00 9.37 17.59
CA GLU A 372 -19.35 10.80 17.60
C GLU A 372 -18.78 11.55 16.38
N LEU A 373 -17.51 11.28 16.05
CA LEU A 373 -16.88 11.86 14.85
C LEU A 373 -17.61 11.45 13.57
N ILE A 374 -18.15 10.23 13.50
CA ILE A 374 -18.86 9.70 12.33
C ILE A 374 -20.32 10.19 12.28
N THR A 375 -20.99 10.30 13.43
CA THR A 375 -22.43 10.60 13.56
C THR A 375 -22.83 11.83 12.73
N GLY A 376 -22.15 12.96 12.89
CA GLY A 376 -22.51 14.23 12.24
C GLY A 376 -22.05 14.38 10.78
N ARG A 377 -21.42 13.35 10.19
CA ARG A 377 -20.81 13.45 8.86
C ARG A 377 -21.53 12.58 7.83
N LYS A 378 -21.67 13.13 6.63
CA LYS A 378 -22.39 12.50 5.51
C LYS A 378 -21.49 12.13 4.33
N LYS A 379 -20.28 12.69 4.29
CA LYS A 379 -19.28 12.42 3.27
C LYS A 379 -18.06 11.79 3.93
N ILE A 380 -17.99 10.49 3.83
CA ILE A 380 -16.95 9.67 4.47
C ILE A 380 -16.22 8.89 3.41
N ILE A 381 -14.90 8.93 3.45
CA ILE A 381 -14.04 8.06 2.66
C ILE A 381 -13.37 7.07 3.61
N VAL A 382 -13.43 5.77 3.29
CA VAL A 382 -12.69 4.74 4.01
C VAL A 382 -11.57 4.21 3.15
N CYS A 383 -10.34 4.33 3.63
CA CYS A 383 -9.15 3.84 2.95
C CYS A 383 -8.55 2.67 3.74
N TRP A 384 -8.27 1.57 3.05
CA TRP A 384 -7.58 0.43 3.65
C TRP A 384 -6.47 -0.12 2.75
N ALA A 385 -5.57 -0.90 3.35
CA ALA A 385 -4.51 -1.59 2.63
C ALA A 385 -4.34 -3.02 3.15
N MET A 386 -3.15 -3.59 2.98
CA MET A 386 -2.87 -5.00 3.29
C MET A 386 -3.01 -5.36 4.78
N GLY A 387 -3.00 -4.37 5.68
CA GLY A 387 -3.32 -4.60 7.09
C GLY A 387 -4.74 -5.13 7.31
N ILE A 388 -5.65 -4.92 6.36
CA ILE A 388 -7.01 -5.49 6.37
C ILE A 388 -7.09 -6.73 5.46
N THR A 389 -6.55 -6.64 4.24
CA THR A 389 -6.78 -7.66 3.20
C THR A 389 -6.06 -8.98 3.47
N GLN A 390 -4.93 -8.95 4.17
CA GLN A 390 -4.12 -10.15 4.43
C GLN A 390 -4.45 -10.84 5.77
N GLN A 391 -5.66 -10.66 6.25
CA GLN A 391 -6.20 -11.38 7.40
C GLN A 391 -7.16 -12.48 6.94
N LYS A 392 -7.31 -13.55 7.74
CA LYS A 392 -8.17 -14.69 7.42
C LYS A 392 -9.61 -14.27 7.13
N ASN A 393 -10.12 -13.27 7.84
CA ASN A 393 -11.46 -12.70 7.70
C ASN A 393 -11.47 -11.37 6.93
N GLY A 394 -10.48 -11.12 6.07
CA GLY A 394 -10.35 -9.85 5.33
C GLY A 394 -11.58 -9.52 4.49
N VAL A 395 -12.20 -10.52 3.83
CA VAL A 395 -13.44 -10.33 3.06
C VAL A 395 -14.56 -9.79 3.95
N ASP A 396 -14.80 -10.43 5.11
CA ASP A 396 -15.88 -10.04 6.01
C ASP A 396 -15.62 -8.68 6.67
N THR A 397 -14.36 -8.39 7.01
CA THR A 397 -13.98 -7.05 7.52
C THR A 397 -14.25 -5.95 6.50
N ILE A 398 -13.99 -6.20 5.21
CA ILE A 398 -14.26 -5.21 4.15
C ILE A 398 -15.77 -5.07 3.92
N LYS A 399 -16.56 -6.15 4.00
CA LYS A 399 -18.02 -6.05 3.98
C LYS A 399 -18.55 -5.18 5.11
N GLU A 400 -17.94 -5.26 6.30
CA GLU A 400 -18.30 -4.40 7.42
C GLU A 400 -17.93 -2.93 7.18
N ILE A 401 -16.79 -2.65 6.51
CA ILE A 401 -16.49 -1.29 6.03
C ILE A 401 -17.59 -0.79 5.10
N VAL A 402 -18.06 -1.65 4.18
CA VAL A 402 -19.12 -1.29 3.24
C VAL A 402 -20.45 -1.06 3.98
N ASN A 403 -20.78 -1.85 5.00
CA ASN A 403 -21.96 -1.63 5.85
C ASN A 403 -21.96 -0.21 6.43
N LEU A 404 -20.84 0.23 7.00
CA LEU A 404 -20.70 1.60 7.53
C LEU A 404 -20.95 2.67 6.45
N ILE A 405 -20.35 2.49 5.27
CA ILE A 405 -20.53 3.41 4.13
C ILE A 405 -21.99 3.47 3.68
N LEU A 406 -22.66 2.32 3.57
CA LEU A 406 -24.05 2.22 3.14
C LEU A 406 -25.00 2.81 4.16
N LEU A 407 -24.80 2.57 5.46
CA LEU A 407 -25.61 3.17 6.56
C LEU A 407 -25.56 4.71 6.51
N LYS A 408 -24.40 5.26 6.16
CA LYS A 408 -24.19 6.71 6.04
C LYS A 408 -24.62 7.28 4.68
N GLY A 409 -25.06 6.43 3.74
CA GLY A 409 -25.29 6.83 2.35
C GLY A 409 -24.04 7.47 1.71
N SER A 410 -22.85 7.08 2.16
CA SER A 410 -21.56 7.64 1.74
C SER A 410 -21.02 6.92 0.51
N LEU A 411 -21.81 6.83 -0.56
CA LEU A 411 -21.44 6.20 -1.83
C LEU A 411 -22.11 6.93 -2.99
N GLY A 412 -21.41 7.05 -4.12
CA GLY A 412 -21.97 7.62 -5.36
C GLY A 412 -22.21 9.13 -5.33
N LYS A 413 -21.53 9.85 -4.47
CA LYS A 413 -21.55 11.32 -4.37
C LYS A 413 -20.16 11.90 -4.11
N PRO A 414 -19.85 13.14 -4.52
CA PRO A 414 -18.55 13.74 -4.30
C PRO A 414 -18.14 13.75 -2.83
N GLY A 415 -16.90 13.29 -2.56
CA GLY A 415 -16.34 13.23 -1.22
C GLY A 415 -16.72 11.99 -0.39
N ALA A 416 -17.25 10.94 -1.04
CA ALA A 416 -17.79 9.76 -0.35
C ALA A 416 -17.49 8.45 -1.08
N GLY A 417 -17.07 7.40 -0.33
CA GLY A 417 -16.81 6.07 -0.90
C GLY A 417 -15.80 5.23 -0.14
#